data_ba60309e695b75310c868e76e8c73086
#
_entry.id   ba60309e695b75310c868e76e8c73086
#
_cell.length_a   1.000
_cell.length_b   1.000
_cell.length_c   1.000
_cell.angle_alpha   90.00
_cell.angle_beta   90.00
_cell.angle_gamma   90.00
#
_symmetry.space_group_name_H-M   'P 1'
#
loop_
_entity.id
_entity.type
_entity.pdbx_description
1 polymer ?
#
loop_
_entity_poly.entity_id
_entity_poly.type
_entity_poly.pdbx_seq_one_letter_code
_entity_poly.pdbx_strand_id
1 'polypeptide(L)'
;MDGNGRWAKDRNQPRHSGHRAGVSSARQSIEIAAERGVEYLTLFAFSSENWSRPKEEVSTLMKLFVEALRRELDELHVSDVQLKFIGELGLLDASLRDKIFEAEQRTKVNTGLRLTIALAYGGRWDIIEATKALTRQVTEGSLQISDINDEIFAAELQTAGAPYPDLLIRTGGEQRISNFLLWDLAYAEL
;
A
#
# COMPACT_ATOMS: atom_id res chain seq x y z
N MET A 1 8.29 5.13 -1.78
CA MET A 1 9.48 5.50 -2.60
C MET A 1 10.68 4.71 -2.08
N ASP A 2 11.37 3.98 -2.95
CA ASP A 2 12.60 3.25 -2.61
C ASP A 2 13.82 4.19 -2.75
N GLY A 3 14.96 3.79 -2.16
CA GLY A 3 16.21 4.54 -2.24
C GLY A 3 16.40 5.65 -1.21
N ASN A 4 15.41 5.96 -0.36
CA ASN A 4 15.46 7.06 0.59
C ASN A 4 16.69 7.06 1.51
N GLY A 5 17.10 5.88 1.99
CA GLY A 5 18.30 5.74 2.83
C GLY A 5 19.60 6.03 2.07
N ARG A 6 19.70 5.60 0.79
CA ARG A 6 20.85 5.89 -0.09
C ARG A 6 20.89 7.38 -0.42
N TRP A 7 19.75 7.96 -0.77
CA TRP A 7 19.61 9.39 -1.05
C TRP A 7 20.13 10.26 0.11
N ALA A 8 19.82 9.90 1.35
CA ALA A 8 20.34 10.60 2.52
C ALA A 8 21.86 10.41 2.70
N LYS A 9 22.34 9.17 2.54
CA LYS A 9 23.77 8.84 2.64
C LYS A 9 24.61 9.63 1.63
N ASP A 10 24.16 9.71 0.40
CA ASP A 10 24.86 10.45 -0.69
C ASP A 10 24.95 11.96 -0.42
N ARG A 11 24.14 12.46 0.53
CA ARG A 11 24.12 13.87 0.96
C ARG A 11 24.69 14.07 2.37
N ASN A 12 25.36 13.04 2.91
CA ASN A 12 25.86 13.06 4.29
C ASN A 12 24.80 13.40 5.33
N GLN A 13 23.55 12.94 5.09
CA GLN A 13 22.42 13.16 5.98
C GLN A 13 22.00 11.86 6.68
N PRO A 14 21.40 11.95 7.87
CA PRO A 14 20.87 10.79 8.56
C PRO A 14 19.67 10.20 7.79
N ARG A 15 19.46 8.86 7.89
CA ARG A 15 18.42 8.12 7.17
C ARG A 15 17.02 8.72 7.27
N HIS A 16 16.67 9.26 8.43
CA HIS A 16 15.35 9.87 8.63
C HIS A 16 15.09 11.09 7.73
N SER A 17 16.13 11.83 7.34
CA SER A 17 16.02 12.93 6.36
C SER A 17 15.59 12.41 4.98
N GLY A 18 16.14 11.26 4.58
CA GLY A 18 15.71 10.60 3.35
C GLY A 18 14.25 10.14 3.39
N HIS A 19 13.80 9.62 4.52
CA HIS A 19 12.40 9.21 4.68
C HIS A 19 11.45 10.42 4.60
N ARG A 20 11.81 11.56 5.21
CA ARG A 20 11.03 12.81 5.06
C ARG A 20 10.96 13.30 3.61
N ALA A 21 12.10 13.28 2.90
CA ALA A 21 12.13 13.61 1.47
C ALA A 21 11.25 12.64 0.65
N GLY A 22 11.25 11.35 1.01
CA GLY A 22 10.38 10.34 0.41
C GLY A 22 8.89 10.62 0.61
N VAL A 23 8.48 11.11 1.77
CA VAL A 23 7.08 11.53 2.03
C VAL A 23 6.71 12.70 1.11
N SER A 24 7.58 13.70 0.97
CA SER A 24 7.34 14.83 0.06
C SER A 24 7.21 14.38 -1.40
N SER A 25 8.07 13.46 -1.84
CA SER A 25 7.99 12.90 -3.20
C SER A 25 6.71 12.07 -3.40
N ALA A 26 6.26 11.31 -2.39
CA ALA A 26 5.00 10.57 -2.46
C ALA A 26 3.81 11.52 -2.61
N ARG A 27 3.78 12.61 -1.83
CA ARG A 27 2.76 13.66 -1.95
C ARG A 27 2.69 14.23 -3.37
N GLN A 28 3.82 14.68 -3.91
CA GLN A 28 3.88 15.19 -5.29
C GLN A 28 3.41 14.16 -6.32
N SER A 29 3.75 12.88 -6.13
CA SER A 29 3.28 11.82 -7.02
C SER A 29 1.76 11.64 -6.97
N ILE A 30 1.14 11.77 -5.79
CA ILE A 30 -0.31 11.72 -5.62
C ILE A 30 -0.97 12.91 -6.31
N GLU A 31 -0.47 14.11 -6.08
CA GLU A 31 -0.98 15.34 -6.70
C GLU A 31 -0.93 15.24 -8.23
N ILE A 32 0.22 14.88 -8.80
CA ILE A 32 0.40 14.73 -10.24
C ILE A 32 -0.50 13.62 -10.80
N ALA A 33 -0.65 12.49 -10.11
CA ALA A 33 -1.53 11.42 -10.53
C ALA A 33 -2.99 11.87 -10.61
N ALA A 34 -3.46 12.58 -9.59
CA ALA A 34 -4.81 13.15 -9.57
C ALA A 34 -5.02 14.18 -10.71
N GLU A 35 -4.08 15.11 -10.90
CA GLU A 35 -4.12 16.11 -11.97
C GLU A 35 -4.11 15.50 -13.37
N ARG A 36 -3.44 14.36 -13.54
CA ARG A 36 -3.34 13.64 -14.83
C ARG A 36 -4.50 12.70 -15.10
N GLY A 37 -5.47 12.61 -14.19
CA GLY A 37 -6.64 11.74 -14.33
C GLY A 37 -6.32 10.25 -14.14
N VAL A 38 -5.27 9.92 -13.39
CA VAL A 38 -5.02 8.54 -12.96
C VAL A 38 -6.15 8.12 -12.02
N GLU A 39 -6.81 7.01 -12.31
CA GLU A 39 -7.94 6.55 -11.52
C GLU A 39 -7.50 5.79 -10.27
N TYR A 40 -6.43 4.98 -10.37
CA TYR A 40 -5.91 4.14 -9.29
C TYR A 40 -4.40 4.33 -9.12
N LEU A 41 -3.97 4.60 -7.90
CA LEU A 41 -2.56 4.67 -7.53
C LEU A 41 -2.32 3.80 -6.29
N THR A 42 -1.39 2.87 -6.37
CA THR A 42 -0.98 2.09 -5.19
C THR A 42 0.44 2.44 -4.79
N LEU A 43 0.63 2.85 -3.54
CA LEU A 43 1.95 3.16 -2.98
C LEU A 43 2.40 2.08 -2.02
N PHE A 44 3.61 1.53 -2.23
CA PHE A 44 4.24 0.60 -1.30
C PHE A 44 4.95 1.38 -0.18
N ALA A 45 4.27 1.57 0.94
CA ALA A 45 4.78 2.37 2.05
C ALA A 45 5.70 1.57 2.97
N PHE A 46 5.32 0.32 3.31
CA PHE A 46 6.06 -0.53 4.24
C PHE A 46 5.78 -2.01 3.94
N SER A 47 6.84 -2.76 3.61
CA SER A 47 6.70 -4.18 3.31
C SER A 47 6.69 -5.04 4.57
N SER A 48 6.13 -6.27 4.45
CA SER A 48 6.18 -7.28 5.51
C SER A 48 7.62 -7.59 5.95
N GLU A 49 8.59 -7.61 5.03
CA GLU A 49 10.00 -7.86 5.32
C GLU A 49 10.64 -6.74 6.14
N ASN A 50 10.09 -5.52 6.09
CA ASN A 50 10.63 -4.38 6.85
C ASN A 50 10.43 -4.51 8.37
N TRP A 51 9.54 -5.40 8.83
CA TRP A 51 9.38 -5.72 10.25
C TRP A 51 10.61 -6.38 10.86
N SER A 52 11.47 -7.00 10.06
CA SER A 52 12.76 -7.57 10.51
C SER A 52 13.83 -6.53 10.83
N ARG A 53 13.60 -5.25 10.52
CA ARG A 53 14.50 -4.14 10.85
C ARG A 53 14.55 -3.88 12.36
N PRO A 54 15.60 -3.18 12.86
CA PRO A 54 15.65 -2.78 14.26
C PRO A 54 14.36 -2.09 14.72
N LYS A 55 13.85 -2.47 15.89
CA LYS A 55 12.56 -1.96 16.42
C LYS A 55 12.48 -0.43 16.48
N GLU A 56 13.60 0.24 16.77
CA GLU A 56 13.69 1.70 16.80
C GLU A 56 13.48 2.32 15.39
N GLU A 57 14.04 1.70 14.36
CA GLU A 57 13.82 2.14 12.97
C GLU A 57 12.36 1.97 12.57
N VAL A 58 11.76 0.80 12.86
CA VAL A 58 10.33 0.53 12.59
C VAL A 58 9.45 1.54 13.32
N SER A 59 9.67 1.75 14.62
CA SER A 59 8.91 2.73 15.41
C SER A 59 9.02 4.14 14.84
N THR A 60 10.20 4.55 14.43
CA THR A 60 10.42 5.87 13.81
C THR A 60 9.66 6.00 12.49
N LEU A 61 9.68 4.96 11.65
CA LEU A 61 8.95 4.96 10.39
C LEU A 61 7.43 5.02 10.60
N MET A 62 6.89 4.27 11.57
CA MET A 62 5.47 4.31 11.91
C MET A 62 5.05 5.70 12.43
N LYS A 63 5.87 6.34 13.27
CA LYS A 63 5.60 7.72 13.71
C LYS A 63 5.58 8.71 12.54
N LEU A 64 6.56 8.64 11.64
CA LEU A 64 6.59 9.47 10.43
C LEU A 64 5.37 9.24 9.53
N PHE A 65 4.91 7.99 9.43
CA PHE A 65 3.71 7.65 8.69
C PHE A 65 2.45 8.27 9.32
N VAL A 66 2.29 8.15 10.65
CA VAL A 66 1.17 8.77 11.39
C VAL A 66 1.16 10.29 11.20
N GLU A 67 2.33 10.93 11.32
CA GLU A 67 2.47 12.37 11.12
C GLU A 67 2.10 12.79 9.68
N ALA A 68 2.56 12.03 8.68
CA ALA A 68 2.23 12.28 7.28
C ALA A 68 0.73 12.12 7.05
N LEU A 69 0.12 11.01 7.48
CA LEU A 69 -1.31 10.76 7.33
C LEU A 69 -2.15 11.90 7.93
N ARG A 70 -1.83 12.29 9.18
CA ARG A 70 -2.55 13.38 9.86
C ARG A 70 -2.43 14.72 9.13
N ARG A 71 -1.25 15.02 8.60
CA ARG A 71 -0.99 16.30 7.92
C ARG A 71 -1.68 16.38 6.56
N GLU A 72 -1.68 15.27 5.82
CA GLU A 72 -2.13 15.25 4.43
C GLU A 72 -3.64 14.91 4.29
N LEU A 73 -4.29 14.37 5.33
CA LEU A 73 -5.65 13.85 5.24
C LEU A 73 -6.68 14.92 4.80
N ASP A 74 -6.58 16.15 5.34
CA ASP A 74 -7.49 17.24 4.98
C ASP A 74 -7.37 17.60 3.50
N GLU A 75 -6.15 17.70 3.01
CA GLU A 75 -5.85 18.06 1.63
C GLU A 75 -6.25 16.94 0.66
N LEU A 76 -5.98 15.68 1.01
CA LEU A 76 -6.40 14.53 0.23
C LEU A 76 -7.94 14.49 0.09
N HIS A 77 -8.65 14.78 1.18
CA HIS A 77 -10.12 14.83 1.14
C HIS A 77 -10.63 15.97 0.27
N VAL A 78 -10.07 17.16 0.38
CA VAL A 78 -10.43 18.32 -0.46
C VAL A 78 -10.12 18.09 -1.93
N SER A 79 -9.04 17.33 -2.22
CA SER A 79 -8.64 16.95 -3.57
C SER A 79 -9.40 15.74 -4.14
N ASP A 80 -10.50 15.35 -3.52
CA ASP A 80 -11.35 14.23 -3.92
C ASP A 80 -10.62 12.88 -4.02
N VAL A 81 -9.56 12.67 -3.21
CA VAL A 81 -8.83 11.41 -3.14
C VAL A 81 -9.52 10.45 -2.18
N GLN A 82 -9.83 9.23 -2.63
CA GLN A 82 -10.34 8.15 -1.79
C GLN A 82 -9.18 7.28 -1.29
N LEU A 83 -9.05 7.12 0.03
CA LEU A 83 -8.01 6.31 0.65
C LEU A 83 -8.48 4.88 0.90
N LYS A 84 -7.59 3.92 0.63
CA LYS A 84 -7.69 2.51 1.04
C LYS A 84 -6.34 2.06 1.58
N PHE A 85 -6.34 1.24 2.64
CA PHE A 85 -5.13 0.63 3.17
C PHE A 85 -5.19 -0.88 3.00
N ILE A 86 -4.08 -1.48 2.58
CA ILE A 86 -3.92 -2.93 2.43
C ILE A 86 -2.67 -3.41 3.17
N GLY A 87 -2.68 -4.67 3.59
CA GLY A 87 -1.60 -5.32 4.32
C GLY A 87 -2.05 -5.92 5.64
N GLU A 88 -1.12 -6.48 6.39
CA GLU A 88 -1.38 -7.11 7.68
C GLU A 88 -1.53 -6.05 8.78
N LEU A 89 -2.63 -5.25 8.69
CA LEU A 89 -2.88 -4.12 9.59
C LEU A 89 -3.00 -4.55 11.07
N GLY A 90 -3.24 -5.84 11.34
CA GLY A 90 -3.24 -6.40 12.69
C GLY A 90 -1.90 -6.28 13.43
N LEU A 91 -0.79 -6.15 12.69
CA LEU A 91 0.55 -5.93 13.26
C LEU A 91 0.77 -4.49 13.77
N LEU A 92 -0.10 -3.56 13.37
CA LEU A 92 -0.01 -2.16 13.77
C LEU A 92 -0.60 -1.97 15.18
N ASP A 93 -0.13 -0.96 15.89
CA ASP A 93 -0.75 -0.58 17.16
C ASP A 93 -2.20 -0.07 16.96
N ALA A 94 -3.01 -0.16 18.02
CA ALA A 94 -4.43 0.19 17.98
C ALA A 94 -4.63 1.65 17.54
N SER A 95 -3.81 2.58 18.06
CA SER A 95 -3.94 4.00 17.72
C SER A 95 -3.70 4.28 16.23
N LEU A 96 -2.79 3.55 15.58
CA LEU A 96 -2.56 3.68 14.14
C LEU A 96 -3.71 3.07 13.35
N ARG A 97 -4.23 1.91 13.76
CA ARG A 97 -5.41 1.30 13.13
C ARG A 97 -6.63 2.21 13.18
N ASP A 98 -6.88 2.85 14.32
CA ASP A 98 -7.99 3.79 14.48
C ASP A 98 -7.86 4.98 13.53
N LYS A 99 -6.65 5.52 13.35
CA LYS A 99 -6.38 6.62 12.40
C LYS A 99 -6.53 6.19 10.94
N ILE A 100 -6.13 4.99 10.61
CA ILE A 100 -6.33 4.41 9.27
C ILE A 100 -7.83 4.30 8.99
N PHE A 101 -8.58 3.73 9.92
CA PHE A 101 -10.03 3.60 9.79
C PHE A 101 -10.71 4.98 9.66
N GLU A 102 -10.33 5.96 10.49
CA GLU A 102 -10.84 7.33 10.39
C GLU A 102 -10.57 7.95 9.01
N ALA A 103 -9.34 7.78 8.49
CA ALA A 103 -8.95 8.32 7.19
C ALA A 103 -9.75 7.68 6.04
N GLU A 104 -9.94 6.36 6.06
CA GLU A 104 -10.77 5.67 5.08
C GLU A 104 -12.24 6.11 5.14
N GLN A 105 -12.82 6.18 6.35
CA GLN A 105 -14.21 6.62 6.51
C GLN A 105 -14.43 8.06 6.03
N ARG A 106 -13.50 8.95 6.34
CA ARG A 106 -13.57 10.35 5.94
C ARG A 106 -13.51 10.54 4.41
N THR A 107 -12.69 9.74 3.74
CA THR A 107 -12.49 9.85 2.29
C THR A 107 -13.38 8.92 1.46
N LYS A 108 -14.20 8.08 2.12
CA LYS A 108 -15.07 7.08 1.46
C LYS A 108 -16.02 7.67 0.41
N VAL A 109 -16.45 8.92 0.61
CA VAL A 109 -17.40 9.61 -0.28
C VAL A 109 -16.72 10.21 -1.51
N ASN A 110 -15.38 10.26 -1.54
CA ASN A 110 -14.62 10.80 -2.64
C ASN A 110 -14.67 9.88 -3.86
N THR A 111 -14.67 10.46 -5.04
CA THR A 111 -14.85 9.76 -6.31
C THR A 111 -13.72 9.97 -7.32
N GLY A 112 -12.71 10.78 -6.97
CA GLY A 112 -11.53 11.04 -7.78
C GLY A 112 -10.50 9.92 -7.70
N LEU A 113 -9.22 10.26 -7.49
CA LEU A 113 -8.13 9.28 -7.40
C LEU A 113 -8.35 8.28 -6.25
N ARG A 114 -8.35 7.00 -6.56
CA ARG A 114 -8.34 5.91 -5.57
C ARG A 114 -6.90 5.58 -5.18
N LEU A 115 -6.50 6.07 -4.01
CA LEU A 115 -5.16 5.90 -3.48
C LEU A 115 -5.12 4.72 -2.51
N THR A 116 -4.45 3.64 -2.90
CA THR A 116 -4.18 2.49 -2.03
C THR A 116 -2.79 2.60 -1.41
N ILE A 117 -2.69 2.47 -0.09
CA ILE A 117 -1.43 2.46 0.64
C ILE A 117 -1.18 1.05 1.19
N ALA A 118 -0.17 0.38 0.64
CA ALA A 118 0.26 -0.94 1.12
C ALA A 118 1.20 -0.78 2.32
N LEU A 119 0.70 -1.16 3.51
CA LEU A 119 1.37 -1.01 4.80
C LEU A 119 1.44 -2.38 5.50
N ALA A 120 2.64 -2.81 5.89
CA ALA A 120 2.87 -4.18 6.35
C ALA A 120 2.44 -5.24 5.31
N TYR A 121 2.56 -4.92 4.03
CA TYR A 121 2.07 -5.72 2.92
C TYR A 121 3.16 -6.63 2.34
N GLY A 122 2.73 -7.78 1.84
CA GLY A 122 3.56 -8.68 1.04
C GLY A 122 2.67 -9.56 0.15
N GLY A 123 2.96 -9.63 -1.16
CA GLY A 123 2.11 -10.36 -2.10
C GLY A 123 2.01 -11.86 -1.80
N ARG A 124 3.07 -12.48 -1.26
CA ARG A 124 3.00 -13.87 -0.81
C ARG A 124 2.04 -14.05 0.37
N TRP A 125 2.07 -13.12 1.32
CA TRP A 125 1.14 -13.13 2.44
C TRP A 125 -0.32 -12.95 1.96
N ASP A 126 -0.56 -12.02 1.06
CA ASP A 126 -1.87 -11.75 0.50
C ASP A 126 -2.46 -12.98 -0.22
N ILE A 127 -1.66 -13.65 -1.05
CA ILE A 127 -2.02 -14.91 -1.71
C ILE A 127 -2.37 -16.02 -0.70
N ILE A 128 -1.61 -16.12 0.40
CA ILE A 128 -1.89 -17.10 1.46
C ILE A 128 -3.20 -16.76 2.17
N GLU A 129 -3.47 -15.50 2.48
CA GLU A 129 -4.72 -15.10 3.12
C GLU A 129 -5.94 -15.31 2.21
N ALA A 130 -5.83 -14.99 0.92
CA ALA A 130 -6.85 -15.32 -0.08
C ALA A 130 -7.11 -16.83 -0.15
N THR A 131 -6.05 -17.66 -0.17
CA THR A 131 -6.17 -19.11 -0.15
C THR A 131 -6.90 -19.61 1.10
N LYS A 132 -6.59 -19.05 2.28
CA LYS A 132 -7.28 -19.39 3.53
C LYS A 132 -8.77 -18.99 3.48
N ALA A 133 -9.08 -17.84 2.88
CA ALA A 133 -10.46 -17.37 2.74
C ALA A 133 -11.27 -18.33 1.85
N LEU A 134 -10.76 -18.70 0.69
CA LEU A 134 -11.39 -19.67 -0.20
C LEU A 134 -11.53 -21.06 0.45
N THR A 135 -10.52 -21.50 1.20
CA THR A 135 -10.60 -22.78 1.92
C THR A 135 -11.72 -22.77 2.95
N ARG A 136 -11.92 -21.66 3.68
CA ARG A 136 -13.06 -21.52 4.61
C ARG A 136 -14.39 -21.60 3.88
N GLN A 137 -14.56 -20.89 2.77
CA GLN A 137 -15.79 -20.90 1.96
C GLN A 137 -16.12 -22.30 1.44
N VAL A 138 -15.12 -23.06 1.00
CA VAL A 138 -15.31 -24.45 0.56
C VAL A 138 -15.70 -25.34 1.75
N THR A 139 -15.06 -25.17 2.91
CA THR A 139 -15.37 -25.96 4.11
C THR A 139 -16.79 -25.66 4.63
N GLU A 140 -17.24 -24.43 4.53
CA GLU A 140 -18.57 -23.97 4.91
C GLU A 140 -19.65 -24.31 3.86
N GLY A 141 -19.26 -24.82 2.69
CA GLY A 141 -20.15 -25.22 1.61
C GLY A 141 -20.73 -24.05 0.79
N SER A 142 -20.21 -22.85 0.99
CA SER A 142 -20.62 -21.64 0.22
C SER A 142 -19.92 -21.53 -1.13
N LEU A 143 -18.84 -22.29 -1.39
CA LEU A 143 -18.11 -22.36 -2.63
C LEU A 143 -17.78 -23.82 -2.96
N GLN A 144 -17.86 -24.23 -4.24
CA GLN A 144 -17.35 -25.52 -4.69
C GLN A 144 -15.89 -25.36 -5.17
N ILE A 145 -15.06 -26.38 -4.96
CA ILE A 145 -13.65 -26.37 -5.43
C ILE A 145 -13.59 -26.17 -6.95
N SER A 146 -14.53 -26.75 -7.70
CA SER A 146 -14.64 -26.63 -9.17
C SER A 146 -14.88 -25.22 -9.65
N ASP A 147 -15.40 -24.34 -8.80
CA ASP A 147 -15.78 -22.98 -9.19
C ASP A 147 -14.60 -22.00 -8.98
N ILE A 148 -13.55 -22.42 -8.26
CA ILE A 148 -12.38 -21.58 -8.03
C ILE A 148 -11.67 -21.33 -9.38
N ASN A 149 -11.62 -20.05 -9.74
CA ASN A 149 -10.96 -19.54 -10.94
C ASN A 149 -10.20 -18.24 -10.60
N ASP A 150 -9.56 -17.63 -11.60
CA ASP A 150 -8.76 -16.41 -11.42
C ASP A 150 -9.59 -15.25 -10.86
N GLU A 151 -10.83 -15.09 -11.26
CA GLU A 151 -11.74 -14.03 -10.84
C GLU A 151 -12.13 -14.19 -9.37
N ILE A 152 -12.53 -15.40 -8.99
CA ILE A 152 -12.90 -15.73 -7.60
C ILE A 152 -11.67 -15.62 -6.69
N PHE A 153 -10.49 -16.03 -7.16
CA PHE A 153 -9.26 -15.86 -6.39
C PHE A 153 -8.90 -14.38 -6.21
N ALA A 154 -8.96 -13.59 -7.29
CA ALA A 154 -8.66 -12.15 -7.24
C ALA A 154 -9.63 -11.38 -6.34
N ALA A 155 -10.88 -11.83 -6.22
CA ALA A 155 -11.87 -11.23 -5.32
C ALA A 155 -11.53 -11.38 -3.83
N GLU A 156 -10.66 -12.33 -3.47
CA GLU A 156 -10.19 -12.54 -2.09
C GLU A 156 -8.87 -11.81 -1.79
N LEU A 157 -8.21 -11.25 -2.79
CA LEU A 157 -7.02 -10.43 -2.58
C LEU A 157 -7.39 -9.04 -2.00
N GLN A 158 -6.47 -8.43 -1.30
CA GLN A 158 -6.69 -7.12 -0.70
C GLN A 158 -6.86 -5.99 -1.73
N THR A 159 -6.41 -6.21 -2.95
CA THR A 159 -6.60 -5.34 -4.12
C THR A 159 -7.97 -5.47 -4.76
N ALA A 160 -8.80 -6.41 -4.30
CA ALA A 160 -10.13 -6.66 -4.85
C ALA A 160 -10.94 -5.36 -5.09
N GLY A 161 -11.58 -5.30 -6.26
CA GLY A 161 -12.35 -4.14 -6.70
C GLY A 161 -11.54 -3.04 -7.40
N ALA A 162 -10.20 -3.18 -7.49
CA ALA A 162 -9.35 -2.36 -8.34
C ALA A 162 -9.02 -3.10 -9.64
N PRO A 163 -8.79 -2.41 -10.77
CA PRO A 163 -8.25 -3.02 -11.98
C PRO A 163 -6.80 -3.48 -11.76
N TYR A 164 -6.32 -4.39 -12.60
CA TYR A 164 -4.90 -4.72 -12.61
C TYR A 164 -4.07 -3.50 -13.00
N PRO A 165 -2.88 -3.31 -12.39
CA PRO A 165 -2.02 -2.18 -12.73
C PRO A 165 -1.49 -2.26 -14.16
N ASP A 166 -1.57 -1.14 -14.89
CA ASP A 166 -0.95 -1.01 -16.21
C ASP A 166 0.56 -0.79 -16.11
N LEU A 167 1.01 -0.10 -15.04
CA LEU A 167 2.40 0.33 -14.89
C LEU A 167 2.87 0.18 -13.45
N LEU A 168 4.07 -0.40 -13.28
CA LEU A 168 4.83 -0.38 -12.02
C LEU A 168 6.03 0.55 -12.15
N ILE A 169 6.11 1.56 -11.29
CA ILE A 169 7.27 2.43 -11.17
C ILE A 169 8.03 2.10 -9.89
N ARG A 170 9.29 1.70 -10.02
CA ARG A 170 10.18 1.52 -8.88
C ARG A 170 11.33 2.53 -8.91
N THR A 171 11.39 3.36 -7.88
CA THR A 171 12.47 4.34 -7.70
C THR A 171 13.72 3.69 -7.09
N GLY A 172 14.87 4.37 -7.15
CA GLY A 172 16.09 3.91 -6.46
C GLY A 172 16.99 2.99 -7.27
N GLY A 173 16.73 2.79 -8.58
CA GLY A 173 17.59 2.04 -9.50
C GLY A 173 17.54 0.52 -9.34
N GLU A 174 16.54 -0.01 -8.63
CA GLU A 174 16.35 -1.44 -8.44
C GLU A 174 15.38 -2.00 -9.48
N GLN A 175 15.70 -3.16 -10.06
CA GLN A 175 14.92 -3.84 -11.11
C GLN A 175 14.32 -5.15 -10.60
N ARG A 176 13.53 -5.09 -9.53
CA ARG A 176 12.84 -6.24 -8.92
C ARG A 176 11.51 -5.81 -8.31
N ILE A 177 10.52 -6.69 -8.31
CA ILE A 177 9.16 -6.45 -7.76
C ILE A 177 9.18 -6.43 -6.22
N SER A 178 10.07 -7.20 -5.59
CA SER A 178 10.22 -7.28 -4.12
C SER A 178 8.92 -7.59 -3.38
N ASN A 179 8.25 -8.66 -3.79
CA ASN A 179 7.05 -9.15 -3.11
C ASN A 179 5.87 -8.15 -3.10
N PHE A 180 5.84 -7.19 -4.06
CA PHE A 180 4.75 -6.23 -4.20
C PHE A 180 3.73 -6.71 -5.21
N LEU A 181 2.43 -6.76 -4.87
CA LEU A 181 1.29 -7.07 -5.75
C LEU A 181 1.56 -8.23 -6.74
N LEU A 182 2.06 -9.37 -6.23
CA LEU A 182 2.59 -10.46 -7.07
C LEU A 182 1.56 -11.02 -8.06
N TRP A 183 0.31 -11.09 -7.67
CA TRP A 183 -0.78 -11.54 -8.54
C TRP A 183 -1.11 -10.49 -9.59
N ASP A 184 -1.27 -9.25 -9.15
CA ASP A 184 -1.81 -8.16 -9.97
C ASP A 184 -0.83 -7.66 -11.04
N LEU A 185 0.48 -7.78 -10.79
CA LEU A 185 1.54 -7.25 -11.67
C LEU A 185 1.92 -8.19 -12.83
N ALA A 186 1.19 -9.28 -13.04
CA ALA A 186 1.54 -10.30 -14.03
C ALA A 186 1.72 -9.75 -15.45
N TYR A 187 1.00 -8.70 -15.81
CA TYR A 187 1.02 -8.07 -17.14
C TYR A 187 1.35 -6.56 -17.08
N ALA A 188 1.78 -6.05 -15.94
CA ALA A 188 2.14 -4.64 -15.78
C ALA A 188 3.46 -4.32 -16.50
N GLU A 189 3.51 -3.17 -17.14
CA GLU A 189 4.76 -2.57 -17.65
C GLU A 189 5.67 -2.14 -16.49
N LEU A 190 7.05 -2.24 -16.67
CA LEU A 190 8.04 -1.95 -15.64
C LEU A 190 8.91 -0.75 -16.01
#